data_2167428672f404b6ba18a55ff301cd4c
#
_entry.id   2167428672f404b6ba18a55ff301cd4c
#
_cell.length_a   1.000
_cell.length_b   1.000
_cell.length_c   1.000
_cell.angle_alpha   90.00
_cell.angle_beta   90.00
_cell.angle_gamma   90.00
#
_symmetry.space_group_name_H-M   'P 1'
#
loop_
_entity.id
_entity.type
_entity.pdbx_description
1 polymer ?
#
loop_
_entity_poly.entity_id
_entity_poly.type
_entity_poly.pdbx_seq_one_letter_code
_entity_poly.pdbx_strand_id
1 'polypeptide(L)'
;MKRTKFLALALAGVMTLALLTGCSGGKAEDRRIAENVADIMKRSHPNVKEVSYSVPELSGAVRSAFAPGWLNEAGTGLERDALTKDGRTVEDFLKDSLKAYEERSTVYFFAFDATGESAYAQSERFVQGKAPSLPVFYQGVSITAYTKMRVGVCHKTVGEKDYCLVVLVLA
;
A
#
# COMPACT_ATOMS: atom_id res chain seq x y z
N MET A 1 -38.00 34.60 -7.90
CA MET A 1 -37.85 33.21 -7.36
C MET A 1 -37.14 32.22 -8.31
N LYS A 2 -36.84 32.54 -9.57
CA LYS A 2 -36.11 31.58 -10.47
C LYS A 2 -34.58 31.61 -10.36
N ARG A 3 -33.98 32.69 -9.87
CA ARG A 3 -32.49 32.84 -9.79
C ARG A 3 -31.86 32.06 -8.66
N THR A 4 -32.56 31.83 -7.56
CA THR A 4 -32.03 31.06 -6.39
C THR A 4 -31.97 29.57 -6.63
N LYS A 5 -32.83 29.01 -7.51
CA LYS A 5 -32.80 27.59 -7.86
C LYS A 5 -31.58 27.21 -8.72
N PHE A 6 -31.14 28.11 -9.59
CA PHE A 6 -29.96 27.89 -10.43
C PHE A 6 -28.65 27.95 -9.62
N LEU A 7 -28.59 28.84 -8.63
CA LEU A 7 -27.43 28.91 -7.73
C LEU A 7 -27.28 27.64 -6.85
N ALA A 8 -28.39 27.11 -6.35
CA ALA A 8 -28.36 25.87 -5.55
C ALA A 8 -27.93 24.66 -6.39
N LEU A 9 -28.36 24.57 -7.65
CA LEU A 9 -27.96 23.47 -8.54
C LEU A 9 -26.48 23.59 -8.95
N ALA A 10 -25.97 24.79 -9.16
CA ALA A 10 -24.56 25.02 -9.46
C ALA A 10 -23.64 24.67 -8.27
N LEU A 11 -24.05 25.00 -7.02
CA LEU A 11 -23.29 24.68 -5.83
C LEU A 11 -23.28 23.14 -5.55
N ALA A 12 -24.42 22.47 -5.76
CA ALA A 12 -24.51 21.01 -5.63
C ALA A 12 -23.65 20.29 -6.68
N GLY A 13 -23.62 20.80 -7.91
CA GLY A 13 -22.79 20.25 -8.99
C GLY A 13 -21.29 20.41 -8.72
N VAL A 14 -20.86 21.54 -8.18
CA VAL A 14 -19.45 21.78 -7.83
C VAL A 14 -19.02 20.91 -6.64
N MET A 15 -19.87 20.73 -5.61
CA MET A 15 -19.57 19.85 -4.49
C MET A 15 -19.48 18.36 -4.90
N THR A 16 -20.37 17.92 -5.80
CA THR A 16 -20.30 16.52 -6.30
C THR A 16 -19.07 16.29 -7.18
N LEU A 17 -18.64 17.27 -8.00
CA LEU A 17 -17.39 17.16 -8.73
C LEU A 17 -16.16 17.15 -7.79
N ALA A 18 -16.14 17.98 -6.75
CA ALA A 18 -15.05 18.01 -5.78
C ALA A 18 -14.94 16.70 -5.00
N LEU A 19 -16.05 16.04 -4.66
CA LEU A 19 -16.07 14.73 -4.02
C LEU A 19 -15.61 13.61 -4.96
N LEU A 20 -15.90 13.71 -6.26
CA LEU A 20 -15.47 12.74 -7.27
C LEU A 20 -13.99 12.90 -7.62
N THR A 21 -13.45 14.11 -7.63
CA THR A 21 -12.02 14.35 -7.89
C THR A 21 -11.13 14.02 -6.69
N GLY A 22 -11.63 14.17 -5.46
CA GLY A 22 -10.90 13.80 -4.24
C GLY A 22 -10.74 12.30 -4.00
N CYS A 23 -11.60 11.45 -4.57
CA CYS A 23 -11.53 10.00 -4.44
C CYS A 23 -10.79 9.28 -5.59
N SER A 24 -10.60 9.91 -6.74
CA SER A 24 -10.01 9.26 -7.91
C SER A 24 -8.49 9.47 -8.02
N GLY A 25 -7.96 10.55 -7.49
CA GLY A 25 -6.52 10.86 -7.54
C GLY A 25 -5.67 9.83 -6.80
N GLY A 26 -6.02 9.48 -5.56
CA GLY A 26 -5.29 8.51 -4.75
C GLY A 26 -5.27 7.10 -5.37
N LYS A 27 -6.39 6.61 -5.85
CA LYS A 27 -6.44 5.27 -6.49
C LYS A 27 -5.64 5.18 -7.79
N ALA A 28 -5.58 6.26 -8.57
CA ALA A 28 -4.78 6.29 -9.80
C ALA A 28 -3.28 6.34 -9.48
N GLU A 29 -2.90 7.04 -8.43
CA GLU A 29 -1.53 7.09 -7.93
C GLU A 29 -1.10 5.76 -7.33
N ASP A 30 -1.90 5.16 -6.45
CA ASP A 30 -1.69 3.82 -5.88
C ASP A 30 -1.46 2.79 -6.99
N ARG A 31 -2.29 2.84 -8.04
CA ARG A 31 -2.16 1.94 -9.19
C ARG A 31 -0.85 2.14 -9.93
N ARG A 32 -0.44 3.38 -10.17
CA ARG A 32 0.82 3.72 -10.84
C ARG A 32 2.03 3.23 -10.03
N ILE A 33 2.01 3.42 -8.72
CA ILE A 33 3.05 2.91 -7.83
C ILE A 33 3.10 1.37 -7.90
N ALA A 34 1.95 0.71 -7.84
CA ALA A 34 1.87 -0.75 -7.91
C ALA A 34 2.44 -1.29 -9.23
N GLU A 35 2.15 -0.64 -10.35
CA GLU A 35 2.71 -0.99 -11.67
C GLU A 35 4.22 -0.83 -11.72
N ASN A 36 4.75 0.30 -11.23
CA ASN A 36 6.18 0.55 -11.15
C ASN A 36 6.90 -0.47 -10.26
N VAL A 37 6.34 -0.77 -9.08
CA VAL A 37 6.89 -1.78 -8.16
C VAL A 37 6.90 -3.16 -8.83
N ALA A 38 5.82 -3.55 -9.50
CA ALA A 38 5.76 -4.82 -10.22
C ALA A 38 6.82 -4.91 -11.33
N ASP A 39 7.04 -3.85 -12.09
CA ASP A 39 8.06 -3.82 -13.14
C ASP A 39 9.49 -3.89 -12.58
N ILE A 40 9.73 -3.25 -11.43
CA ILE A 40 11.00 -3.37 -10.70
C ILE A 40 11.21 -4.83 -10.26
N MET A 41 10.21 -5.42 -9.61
CA MET A 41 10.30 -6.77 -9.05
C MET A 41 10.42 -7.86 -10.13
N LYS A 42 9.81 -7.69 -11.31
CA LYS A 42 9.97 -8.59 -12.45
C LYS A 42 11.42 -8.73 -12.91
N ARG A 43 12.24 -7.71 -12.75
CA ARG A 43 13.67 -7.78 -13.11
C ARG A 43 14.42 -8.81 -12.25
N SER A 44 14.01 -8.96 -11.00
CA SER A 44 14.59 -9.94 -10.05
C SER A 44 13.84 -11.29 -10.09
N HIS A 45 12.63 -11.35 -10.65
CA HIS A 45 11.77 -12.53 -10.69
C HIS A 45 11.33 -12.82 -12.14
N PRO A 46 12.24 -13.32 -13.00
CA PRO A 46 12.02 -13.39 -14.45
C PRO A 46 10.91 -14.36 -14.86
N ASN A 47 10.53 -15.31 -14.00
CA ASN A 47 9.49 -16.28 -14.26
C ASN A 47 8.08 -15.80 -13.92
N VAL A 48 7.92 -14.61 -13.34
CA VAL A 48 6.61 -14.02 -13.07
C VAL A 48 5.92 -13.63 -14.37
N LYS A 49 4.82 -14.34 -14.68
CA LYS A 49 4.00 -14.15 -15.89
C LYS A 49 2.67 -13.46 -15.60
N GLU A 50 2.13 -13.68 -14.40
CA GLU A 50 0.85 -13.11 -13.98
C GLU A 50 1.06 -12.05 -12.92
N VAL A 51 0.49 -10.85 -13.12
CA VAL A 51 0.52 -9.76 -12.15
C VAL A 51 -0.88 -9.28 -11.85
N SER A 52 -1.21 -9.17 -10.57
CA SER A 52 -2.44 -8.58 -10.05
C SER A 52 -2.10 -7.36 -9.18
N TYR A 53 -2.91 -6.33 -9.25
CA TYR A 53 -2.70 -5.08 -8.50
C TYR A 53 -3.76 -4.86 -7.42
N SER A 54 -4.22 -5.96 -6.82
CA SER A 54 -5.24 -5.91 -5.77
C SER A 54 -4.85 -6.82 -4.61
N VAL A 55 -4.80 -6.22 -3.42
CA VAL A 55 -4.69 -6.88 -2.11
C VAL A 55 -5.75 -6.22 -1.22
N PRO A 56 -7.00 -6.74 -1.20
CA PRO A 56 -8.12 -6.12 -0.47
C PRO A 56 -7.83 -5.92 1.01
N GLU A 57 -7.11 -6.86 1.63
CA GLU A 57 -6.74 -6.83 3.05
C GLU A 57 -5.88 -5.60 3.39
N LEU A 58 -5.04 -5.16 2.45
CA LEU A 58 -4.21 -3.97 2.63
C LEU A 58 -5.07 -2.71 2.74
N SER A 59 -5.98 -2.49 1.81
CA SER A 59 -6.86 -1.30 1.81
C SER A 59 -7.94 -1.36 2.90
N GLY A 60 -8.22 -2.53 3.45
CA GLY A 60 -9.16 -2.77 4.55
C GLY A 60 -8.50 -2.77 5.91
N ALA A 61 -8.24 -3.97 6.45
CA ALA A 61 -7.78 -4.18 7.82
C ALA A 61 -6.41 -3.53 8.10
N VAL A 62 -5.43 -3.74 7.19
CA VAL A 62 -4.06 -3.26 7.40
C VAL A 62 -4.01 -1.73 7.40
N ARG A 63 -4.62 -1.08 6.41
CA ARG A 63 -4.70 0.38 6.36
C ARG A 63 -5.39 0.95 7.60
N SER A 64 -6.46 0.34 8.07
CA SER A 64 -7.21 0.80 9.24
C SER A 64 -6.36 0.72 10.52
N ALA A 65 -5.62 -0.37 10.71
CA ALA A 65 -4.79 -0.61 11.89
C ALA A 65 -3.45 0.14 11.87
N PHE A 66 -2.89 0.42 10.69
CA PHE A 66 -1.59 1.07 10.57
C PHE A 66 -1.49 2.34 11.43
N ALA A 67 -0.36 2.49 12.11
CA ALA A 67 0.01 3.69 12.88
C ALA A 67 1.48 4.04 12.62
N PRO A 68 1.87 5.32 12.72
CA PRO A 68 3.28 5.73 12.54
C PRO A 68 4.27 4.98 13.43
N GLY A 69 3.87 4.55 14.62
CA GLY A 69 4.68 3.74 15.53
C GLY A 69 4.99 2.32 15.04
N TRP A 70 4.51 1.92 13.86
CA TRP A 70 4.97 0.70 13.18
C TRP A 70 6.33 0.89 12.51
N LEU A 71 6.73 2.13 12.30
CA LEU A 71 8.06 2.52 11.83
C LEU A 71 8.95 2.85 13.02
N ASN A 72 10.24 2.55 12.92
CA ASN A 72 11.23 3.02 13.89
C ASN A 72 11.33 4.57 13.84
N GLU A 73 11.95 5.17 14.86
CA GLU A 73 12.06 6.63 14.96
C GLU A 73 12.71 7.29 13.73
N ALA A 74 13.65 6.60 13.08
CA ALA A 74 14.31 7.07 11.87
C ALA A 74 13.47 6.88 10.60
N GLY A 75 12.34 6.16 10.66
CA GLY A 75 11.51 5.83 9.50
C GLY A 75 12.19 4.91 8.47
N THR A 76 13.25 4.21 8.86
CA THR A 76 14.08 3.35 8.00
C THR A 76 13.82 1.86 8.18
N GLY A 77 13.01 1.47 9.14
CA GLY A 77 12.66 0.09 9.46
C GLY A 77 11.26 -0.04 10.00
N LEU A 78 10.70 -1.24 9.91
CA LEU A 78 9.43 -1.62 10.53
C LEU A 78 9.69 -2.36 11.84
N GLU A 79 8.99 -1.96 12.88
CA GLU A 79 9.05 -2.53 14.22
C GLU A 79 8.04 -3.67 14.34
N ARG A 80 8.52 -4.93 14.18
CA ARG A 80 7.66 -6.12 14.22
C ARG A 80 6.96 -6.34 15.56
N ASP A 81 7.62 -5.93 16.65
CA ASP A 81 7.15 -6.08 18.03
C ASP A 81 6.34 -4.87 18.53
N ALA A 82 6.20 -3.81 17.71
CA ALA A 82 5.34 -2.68 18.05
C ALA A 82 3.90 -3.15 18.22
N LEU A 83 3.16 -2.54 19.16
CA LEU A 83 1.80 -2.96 19.46
C LEU A 83 0.80 -2.22 18.56
N THR A 84 -0.15 -2.97 18.06
CA THR A 84 -1.36 -2.46 17.43
C THR A 84 -2.35 -1.98 18.50
N LYS A 85 -3.41 -1.28 18.10
CA LYS A 85 -4.43 -0.77 19.03
C LYS A 85 -5.16 -1.86 19.82
N ASP A 86 -5.22 -3.07 19.29
CA ASP A 86 -5.82 -4.24 19.93
C ASP A 86 -4.82 -5.07 20.77
N GLY A 87 -3.59 -4.56 20.94
CA GLY A 87 -2.57 -5.14 21.81
C GLY A 87 -1.78 -6.30 21.22
N ARG A 88 -1.98 -6.65 19.94
CA ARG A 88 -1.16 -7.63 19.23
C ARG A 88 0.13 -6.98 18.72
N THR A 89 1.17 -7.78 18.45
CA THR A 89 2.33 -7.28 17.72
C THR A 89 1.97 -6.97 16.26
N VAL A 90 2.70 -6.07 15.62
CA VAL A 90 2.54 -5.76 14.19
C VAL A 90 2.73 -7.02 13.36
N GLU A 91 3.70 -7.87 13.72
CA GLU A 91 3.96 -9.13 13.03
C GLU A 91 2.75 -10.08 13.09
N ASP A 92 2.20 -10.32 14.28
CA ASP A 92 1.05 -11.21 14.46
C ASP A 92 -0.21 -10.66 13.76
N PHE A 93 -0.42 -9.35 13.84
CA PHE A 93 -1.53 -8.69 13.16
C PHE A 93 -1.43 -8.84 11.63
N LEU A 94 -0.24 -8.64 11.06
CA LEU A 94 -0.03 -8.78 9.61
C LEU A 94 -0.18 -10.24 9.17
N LYS A 95 0.33 -11.21 9.92
CA LYS A 95 0.15 -12.64 9.64
C LYS A 95 -1.32 -13.02 9.62
N ASP A 96 -2.09 -12.59 10.60
CA ASP A 96 -3.52 -12.86 10.66
C ASP A 96 -4.28 -12.18 9.50
N SER A 97 -4.00 -10.89 9.26
CA SER A 97 -4.66 -10.10 8.20
C SER A 97 -4.36 -10.62 6.78
N LEU A 98 -3.16 -11.15 6.55
CA LEU A 98 -2.69 -11.61 5.23
C LEU A 98 -2.66 -13.15 5.12
N LYS A 99 -3.32 -13.85 6.04
CA LYS A 99 -3.35 -15.32 6.12
C LYS A 99 -3.81 -16.00 4.82
N ALA A 100 -4.67 -15.34 4.05
CA ALA A 100 -5.12 -15.84 2.76
C ALA A 100 -3.97 -16.07 1.74
N TYR A 101 -2.80 -15.48 1.99
CA TYR A 101 -1.59 -15.58 1.15
C TYR A 101 -0.49 -16.45 1.78
N GLU A 102 -0.74 -17.12 2.92
CA GLU A 102 0.28 -17.91 3.63
C GLU A 102 0.78 -19.10 2.81
N GLU A 103 -0.14 -19.81 2.15
CA GLU A 103 0.22 -21.02 1.43
C GLU A 103 0.96 -20.71 0.11
N ARG A 104 2.15 -21.29 -0.05
CA ARG A 104 2.99 -21.25 -1.27
C ARG A 104 3.38 -19.85 -1.73
N SER A 105 3.37 -18.87 -0.82
CA SER A 105 3.71 -17.49 -1.14
C SER A 105 4.77 -16.92 -0.21
N THR A 106 5.59 -16.03 -0.74
CA THR A 106 6.39 -15.11 0.07
C THR A 106 5.69 -13.75 0.07
N VAL A 107 5.44 -13.22 1.25
CA VAL A 107 4.68 -11.98 1.45
C VAL A 107 5.53 -10.97 2.19
N TYR A 108 5.66 -9.78 1.61
CA TYR A 108 6.31 -8.64 2.24
C TYR A 108 5.29 -7.51 2.45
N PHE A 109 5.38 -6.89 3.61
CA PHE A 109 4.72 -5.63 3.90
C PHE A 109 5.76 -4.50 3.91
N PHE A 110 5.45 -3.37 3.29
CA PHE A 110 6.27 -2.16 3.28
C PHE A 110 5.44 -0.99 3.78
N ALA A 111 6.08 -0.08 4.51
CA ALA A 111 5.47 1.19 4.87
C ALA A 111 6.56 2.27 4.97
N PHE A 112 6.25 3.49 4.54
CA PHE A 112 7.14 4.64 4.65
C PHE A 112 6.36 5.95 4.59
N ASP A 113 6.95 7.01 5.14
CA ASP A 113 6.46 8.37 5.00
C ASP A 113 6.67 8.83 3.55
N ALA A 114 5.59 9.11 2.85
CA ALA A 114 5.53 9.51 1.45
C ALA A 114 5.10 10.98 1.29
N THR A 115 5.06 11.73 2.39
CA THR A 115 4.58 13.12 2.42
C THR A 115 5.30 13.98 1.37
N GLY A 116 4.52 14.52 0.44
CA GLY A 116 5.04 15.39 -0.64
C GLY A 116 5.82 14.66 -1.73
N GLU A 117 5.89 13.33 -1.71
CA GLU A 117 6.56 12.54 -2.74
C GLU A 117 5.61 12.22 -3.92
N SER A 118 6.12 12.30 -5.14
CA SER A 118 5.42 11.82 -6.32
C SER A 118 5.41 10.29 -6.38
N ALA A 119 4.48 9.70 -7.16
CA ALA A 119 4.45 8.25 -7.40
C ALA A 119 5.79 7.69 -7.91
N TYR A 120 6.52 8.46 -8.71
CA TYR A 120 7.84 8.08 -9.17
C TYR A 120 8.85 8.00 -8.02
N ALA A 121 8.93 9.03 -7.18
CA ALA A 121 9.84 9.08 -6.04
C ALA A 121 9.56 7.93 -5.05
N GLN A 122 8.30 7.65 -4.78
CA GLN A 122 7.89 6.51 -3.95
C GLN A 122 8.35 5.17 -4.55
N SER A 123 8.19 4.99 -5.86
CA SER A 123 8.63 3.78 -6.57
C SER A 123 10.16 3.62 -6.53
N GLU A 124 10.92 4.72 -6.64
CA GLU A 124 12.39 4.72 -6.57
C GLU A 124 12.92 4.20 -5.23
N ARG A 125 12.15 4.30 -4.12
CA ARG A 125 12.54 3.72 -2.84
C ARG A 125 12.72 2.20 -2.91
N PHE A 126 11.95 1.52 -3.74
CA PHE A 126 12.09 0.07 -3.98
C PHE A 126 13.36 -0.25 -4.78
N VAL A 127 13.67 0.54 -5.81
CA VAL A 127 14.93 0.39 -6.58
C VAL A 127 16.15 0.55 -5.69
N GLN A 128 16.10 1.55 -4.80
CA GLN A 128 17.22 1.90 -3.92
C GLN A 128 17.30 1.03 -2.65
N GLY A 129 16.34 0.10 -2.44
CA GLY A 129 16.24 -0.69 -1.22
C GLY A 129 15.96 0.15 0.04
N LYS A 130 15.37 1.33 -0.13
CA LYS A 130 15.06 2.28 0.96
C LYS A 130 13.63 2.19 1.48
N ALA A 131 12.78 1.35 0.87
CA ALA A 131 11.44 1.09 1.37
C ALA A 131 11.53 0.13 2.57
N PRO A 132 11.21 0.57 3.80
CA PRO A 132 11.21 -0.29 4.98
C PRO A 132 10.27 -1.49 4.76
N SER A 133 10.75 -2.69 5.01
CA SER A 133 10.02 -3.93 4.76
C SER A 133 10.01 -4.86 5.97
N LEU A 134 8.91 -5.61 6.08
CA LEU A 134 8.75 -6.72 7.01
C LEU A 134 8.34 -7.97 6.22
N PRO A 135 9.12 -9.07 6.25
CA PRO A 135 8.67 -10.36 5.73
C PRO A 135 7.57 -10.90 6.64
N VAL A 136 6.36 -11.05 6.09
CA VAL A 136 5.19 -11.59 6.80
C VAL A 136 5.17 -13.11 6.70
N PHE A 137 5.31 -13.63 5.47
CA PHE A 137 5.50 -15.05 5.19
C PHE A 137 6.71 -15.23 4.29
N TYR A 138 7.51 -16.25 4.56
CA TYR A 138 8.69 -16.55 3.77
C TYR A 138 8.83 -18.06 3.54
N GLN A 139 8.77 -18.48 2.29
CA GLN A 139 8.79 -19.90 1.91
C GLN A 139 10.20 -20.48 1.70
N GLY A 140 11.22 -19.62 1.68
CA GLY A 140 12.62 -20.09 1.48
C GLY A 140 12.91 -20.72 0.11
N VAL A 141 12.03 -20.48 -0.90
CA VAL A 141 12.21 -21.02 -2.25
C VAL A 141 13.08 -20.10 -3.10
N SER A 142 13.61 -20.65 -4.21
CA SER A 142 14.35 -19.85 -5.18
C SER A 142 13.50 -18.74 -5.78
N ILE A 143 14.09 -17.59 -6.06
CA ILE A 143 13.43 -16.45 -6.74
C ILE A 143 12.85 -16.83 -8.12
N THR A 144 13.38 -17.88 -8.74
CA THR A 144 12.89 -18.40 -10.01
C THR A 144 11.65 -19.30 -9.89
N ALA A 145 11.27 -19.69 -8.67
CA ALA A 145 10.08 -20.51 -8.43
C ALA A 145 8.77 -19.74 -8.56
N TYR A 146 8.81 -18.41 -8.38
CA TYR A 146 7.60 -17.59 -8.43
C TYR A 146 7.14 -17.35 -9.86
N THR A 147 5.87 -17.60 -10.12
CA THR A 147 5.21 -17.39 -11.42
C THR A 147 4.14 -16.33 -11.41
N LYS A 148 3.68 -15.96 -10.22
CA LYS A 148 2.63 -14.97 -9.98
C LYS A 148 3.08 -13.91 -8.99
N MET A 149 2.57 -12.71 -9.17
CA MET A 149 2.83 -11.57 -8.30
C MET A 149 1.53 -10.82 -8.02
N ARG A 150 1.34 -10.37 -6.77
CA ARG A 150 0.34 -9.38 -6.44
C ARG A 150 1.02 -8.19 -5.78
N VAL A 151 0.63 -6.99 -6.18
CA VAL A 151 1.11 -5.74 -5.58
C VAL A 151 -0.10 -4.91 -5.18
N GLY A 152 -0.33 -4.79 -3.89
CA GLY A 152 -1.31 -3.85 -3.34
C GLY A 152 -0.60 -2.59 -2.88
N VAL A 153 -1.17 -1.43 -3.16
CA VAL A 153 -0.71 -0.12 -2.67
C VAL A 153 -1.89 0.64 -2.13
N CYS A 154 -1.73 1.30 -1.03
CA CYS A 154 -2.67 2.31 -0.54
C CYS A 154 -1.95 3.36 0.30
N HIS A 155 -2.55 4.53 0.41
CA HIS A 155 -2.07 5.60 1.28
C HIS A 155 -2.93 5.73 2.53
N LYS A 156 -2.30 6.16 3.63
CA LYS A 156 -2.97 6.54 4.87
C LYS A 156 -2.39 7.84 5.42
N THR A 157 -3.21 8.86 5.50
CA THR A 157 -2.85 10.10 6.17
C THR A 157 -3.05 9.96 7.68
N VAL A 158 -2.03 10.35 8.46
CA VAL A 158 -2.07 10.41 9.92
C VAL A 158 -1.46 11.74 10.36
N GLY A 159 -2.28 12.64 10.89
CA GLY A 159 -1.88 14.02 11.12
C GLY A 159 -1.58 14.74 9.81
N GLU A 160 -0.40 15.33 9.70
CA GLU A 160 0.08 16.02 8.50
C GLU A 160 0.91 15.13 7.56
N LYS A 161 1.08 13.86 7.91
CA LYS A 161 1.91 12.92 7.15
C LYS A 161 1.05 11.96 6.34
N ASP A 162 1.51 11.67 5.13
CA ASP A 162 0.94 10.67 4.27
C ASP A 162 1.88 9.46 4.15
N TYR A 163 1.36 8.28 4.47
CA TYR A 163 2.12 7.03 4.48
C TYR A 163 1.71 6.16 3.32
N CYS A 164 2.69 5.71 2.53
CA CYS A 164 2.50 4.69 1.53
C CYS A 164 2.65 3.31 2.16
N LEU A 165 1.64 2.46 1.99
CA LEU A 165 1.60 1.08 2.45
C LEU A 165 1.57 0.17 1.23
N VAL A 166 2.45 -0.85 1.21
CA VAL A 166 2.53 -1.79 0.09
C VAL A 166 2.56 -3.22 0.61
N VAL A 167 1.80 -4.11 -0.03
CA VAL A 167 1.93 -5.56 0.13
C VAL A 167 2.37 -6.17 -1.20
N LEU A 168 3.45 -6.93 -1.14
CA LEU A 168 3.96 -7.72 -2.24
C LEU A 168 3.77 -9.21 -1.92
N VAL A 169 3.08 -9.93 -2.79
CA VAL A 169 2.88 -11.38 -2.71
C VAL A 169 3.54 -12.01 -3.93
N LEU A 170 4.43 -12.95 -3.69
CA LEU A 170 5.12 -13.76 -4.71
C LEU A 170 4.69 -15.23 -4.55
N ALA A 171 4.08 -15.82 -5.59
CA ALA A 171 3.53 -17.18 -5.58
C ALA A 171 3.93 -18.00 -6.82
#